data_10697bd8cc4b51a4c9ba53815d0b721e
#
_entry.id   10697bd8cc4b51a4c9ba53815d0b721e
#
_cell.length_a   1.000
_cell.length_b   1.000
_cell.length_c   1.000
_cell.angle_alpha   90.00
_cell.angle_beta   90.00
_cell.angle_gamma   90.00
#
_symmetry.space_group_name_H-M   'P 1'
#
loop_
_entity.id
_entity.type
_entity.pdbx_description
1 polymer ?
#
loop_
_entity_poly.entity_id
_entity_poly.type
_entity_poly.pdbx_seq_one_letter_code
_entity_poly.pdbx_strand_id
1 'polypeptide(L)'
;MKNILFMTHLDDKFIDGALVMIYSMKKNVKDFMEYPMKILHSSAISDLSVENREKIKKLVPHVEFEDIYNQSYMDAPVQYPKHRVAFLSLECFRPTEYEKVFFFDCDMLCIRDISEGIETAPNEYVSGCGGSIDDINCGLMVIG
;
A
#
# COMPACT_ATOMS: atom_id res chain seq x y z
N MET A 1 6.84 16.45 6.72
CA MET A 1 6.06 15.31 6.17
C MET A 1 4.83 15.13 7.04
N LYS A 2 3.72 14.69 6.46
CA LYS A 2 2.47 14.40 7.19
C LYS A 2 2.64 13.15 8.06
N ASN A 3 1.85 13.01 9.12
CA ASN A 3 1.91 11.88 10.05
C ASN A 3 1.01 10.70 9.64
N ILE A 4 0.88 10.47 8.34
CA ILE A 4 0.09 9.41 7.73
C ILE A 4 0.97 8.68 6.73
N LEU A 5 1.21 7.38 6.97
CA LEU A 5 2.02 6.55 6.09
C LEU A 5 1.17 6.01 4.92
N PHE A 6 1.57 6.29 3.70
CA PHE A 6 1.03 5.63 2.52
C PHE A 6 1.74 4.28 2.33
N MET A 7 1.00 3.20 2.31
CA MET A 7 1.55 1.85 2.24
C MET A 7 0.87 1.01 1.16
N THR A 8 1.65 0.29 0.41
CA THR A 8 1.18 -0.72 -0.54
C THR A 8 2.14 -1.90 -0.59
N HIS A 9 1.72 -3.01 -1.18
CA HIS A 9 2.63 -4.10 -1.51
C HIS A 9 2.74 -4.28 -3.02
N LEU A 10 3.89 -4.76 -3.50
CA LEU A 10 4.19 -4.83 -4.91
C LEU A 10 5.20 -5.94 -5.22
N ASP A 11 5.04 -6.55 -6.38
CA ASP A 11 6.05 -7.37 -7.05
C ASP A 11 6.26 -6.90 -8.50
N ASP A 12 7.22 -7.49 -9.19
CA ASP A 12 7.56 -7.11 -10.57
C ASP A 12 6.39 -7.28 -11.56
N LYS A 13 5.43 -8.14 -11.28
CA LYS A 13 4.29 -8.42 -12.19
C LYS A 13 3.31 -7.26 -12.24
N PHE A 14 3.23 -6.48 -11.17
CA PHE A 14 2.28 -5.38 -11.05
C PHE A 14 2.91 -4.00 -11.21
N ILE A 15 4.19 -3.94 -11.63
CA ILE A 15 4.93 -2.67 -11.71
C ILE A 15 4.24 -1.60 -12.56
N ASP A 16 3.72 -1.95 -13.72
CA ASP A 16 3.09 -0.98 -14.62
C ASP A 16 1.82 -0.38 -13.98
N GLY A 17 0.99 -1.22 -13.34
CA GLY A 17 -0.18 -0.76 -12.59
C GLY A 17 0.20 0.17 -11.44
N ALA A 18 1.24 -0.21 -10.68
CA ALA A 18 1.74 0.59 -9.58
C ALA A 18 2.28 1.96 -10.03
N LEU A 19 3.01 2.02 -11.14
CA LEU A 19 3.49 3.29 -11.70
C LEU A 19 2.33 4.21 -12.11
N VAL A 20 1.30 3.67 -12.74
CA VAL A 20 0.08 4.42 -13.11
C VAL A 20 -0.65 4.91 -11.87
N MET A 21 -0.82 4.04 -10.86
CA MET A 21 -1.49 4.37 -9.61
C MET A 21 -0.73 5.49 -8.86
N ILE A 22 0.58 5.34 -8.64
CA ILE A 22 1.42 6.36 -7.97
C ILE A 22 1.39 7.68 -8.75
N TYR A 23 1.49 7.63 -10.08
CA TYR A 23 1.40 8.84 -10.91
C TYR A 23 0.04 9.52 -10.76
N SER A 24 -1.05 8.75 -10.76
CA SER A 24 -2.40 9.29 -10.59
C SER A 24 -2.62 9.92 -9.20
N MET A 25 -2.07 9.31 -8.14
CA MET A 25 -2.07 9.90 -6.80
C MET A 25 -1.26 11.20 -6.76
N LYS A 26 -0.05 11.20 -7.30
CA LYS A 26 0.80 12.40 -7.37
C LYS A 26 0.11 13.56 -8.09
N LYS A 27 -0.74 13.26 -9.07
CA LYS A 27 -1.47 14.27 -9.84
C LYS A 27 -2.72 14.79 -9.11
N ASN A 28 -3.41 13.94 -8.37
CA ASN A 28 -4.76 14.22 -7.88
C ASN A 28 -4.86 14.39 -6.36
N VAL A 29 -3.97 13.80 -5.58
CA VAL A 29 -3.98 13.92 -4.11
C VAL A 29 -3.24 15.18 -3.70
N LYS A 30 -3.92 16.03 -2.94
CA LYS A 30 -3.33 17.26 -2.43
C LYS A 30 -2.13 16.93 -1.51
N ASP A 31 -1.04 17.65 -1.72
CA ASP A 31 0.21 17.52 -0.95
C ASP A 31 0.78 16.09 -0.94
N PHE A 32 0.54 15.30 -2.00
CA PHE A 32 0.96 13.90 -2.10
C PHE A 32 2.42 13.67 -1.69
N MET A 33 3.31 14.58 -2.08
CA MET A 33 4.75 14.44 -1.79
C MET A 33 5.12 14.70 -0.32
N GLU A 34 4.18 15.13 0.51
CA GLU A 34 4.37 15.30 1.95
C GLU A 34 4.02 14.04 2.76
N TYR A 35 3.35 13.07 2.15
CA TYR A 35 3.08 11.80 2.81
C TYR A 35 4.30 10.88 2.70
N PRO A 36 4.78 10.31 3.81
CA PRO A 36 5.74 9.20 3.76
C PRO A 36 5.13 8.04 3.00
N MET A 37 5.94 7.35 2.21
CA MET A 37 5.47 6.22 1.43
C MET A 37 6.35 5.00 1.63
N LYS A 38 5.74 3.85 1.88
CA LYS A 38 6.43 2.57 2.03
C LYS A 38 5.82 1.52 1.09
N ILE A 39 6.68 0.80 0.40
CA ILE A 39 6.31 -0.32 -0.46
C ILE A 39 6.88 -1.60 0.12
N LEU A 40 5.98 -2.52 0.43
CA LEU A 40 6.31 -3.85 0.92
C LEU A 40 6.53 -4.80 -0.26
N HIS A 41 7.55 -5.61 -0.18
CA HIS A 41 7.78 -6.72 -1.11
C HIS A 41 8.33 -7.93 -0.34
N SER A 42 8.46 -9.07 -1.01
CA SER A 42 9.08 -10.24 -0.38
C SER A 42 9.92 -10.97 -1.42
N SER A 43 11.22 -10.96 -1.25
CA SER A 43 12.15 -11.72 -2.08
C SER A 43 11.92 -13.24 -1.97
N ALA A 44 11.34 -13.70 -0.86
CA ALA A 44 11.00 -15.09 -0.63
C ALA A 44 9.71 -15.56 -1.33
N ILE A 45 8.79 -14.62 -1.67
CA ILE A 45 7.49 -14.94 -2.29
C ILE A 45 7.47 -14.51 -3.75
N SER A 46 7.71 -13.24 -4.01
CA SER A 46 7.74 -12.63 -5.33
C SER A 46 8.48 -11.29 -5.22
N ASP A 47 9.66 -11.20 -5.82
CA ASP A 47 10.54 -10.05 -5.62
C ASP A 47 10.09 -8.82 -6.40
N LEU A 48 10.56 -7.66 -5.93
CA LEU A 48 10.54 -6.39 -6.62
C LEU A 48 11.99 -6.02 -6.99
N SER A 49 12.32 -6.12 -8.26
CA SER A 49 13.68 -5.90 -8.76
C SER A 49 14.22 -4.50 -8.48
N VAL A 50 15.52 -4.37 -8.39
CA VAL A 50 16.18 -3.07 -8.21
C VAL A 50 15.81 -2.10 -9.34
N GLU A 51 15.72 -2.58 -10.60
CA GLU A 51 15.31 -1.75 -11.74
C GLU A 51 13.92 -1.13 -11.50
N ASN A 52 12.96 -1.92 -11.05
CA ASN A 52 11.59 -1.47 -10.82
C ASN A 52 11.48 -0.54 -9.59
N ARG A 53 12.27 -0.80 -8.54
CA ARG A 53 12.39 0.15 -7.41
C ARG A 53 12.91 1.51 -7.88
N GLU A 54 13.89 1.56 -8.76
CA GLU A 54 14.40 2.83 -9.30
C GLU A 54 13.37 3.56 -10.19
N LYS A 55 12.51 2.85 -10.92
CA LYS A 55 11.39 3.48 -11.65
C LYS A 55 10.44 4.20 -10.68
N ILE A 56 10.12 3.57 -9.55
CA ILE A 56 9.24 4.15 -8.52
C ILE A 56 9.91 5.36 -7.85
N LYS A 57 11.20 5.28 -7.50
CA LYS A 57 11.95 6.40 -6.91
C LYS A 57 11.98 7.65 -7.80
N LYS A 58 11.92 7.50 -9.13
CA LYS A 58 11.79 8.65 -10.04
C LYS A 58 10.46 9.40 -9.85
N LEU A 59 9.39 8.73 -9.43
CA LEU A 59 8.11 9.34 -9.13
C LEU A 59 8.04 9.87 -7.70
N VAL A 60 8.54 9.10 -6.74
CA VAL A 60 8.53 9.39 -5.30
C VAL A 60 9.94 9.15 -4.72
N PRO A 61 10.82 10.16 -4.73
CA PRO A 61 12.22 10.00 -4.30
C PRO A 61 12.42 9.53 -2.86
N HIS A 62 11.47 9.82 -1.98
CA HIS A 62 11.51 9.47 -0.56
C HIS A 62 10.82 8.15 -0.23
N VAL A 63 10.42 7.36 -1.23
CA VAL A 63 9.79 6.05 -1.00
C VAL A 63 10.78 5.09 -0.32
N GLU A 64 10.27 4.41 0.69
CA GLU A 64 10.97 3.31 1.36
C GLU A 64 10.52 1.96 0.82
N PHE A 65 11.43 1.01 0.72
CA PHE A 65 11.14 -0.39 0.36
C PHE A 65 11.49 -1.28 1.54
N GLU A 66 10.56 -2.16 1.89
CA GLU A 66 10.76 -3.12 2.98
C GLU A 66 10.57 -4.55 2.45
N ASP A 67 11.63 -5.37 2.58
CA ASP A 67 11.59 -6.79 2.23
C ASP A 67 11.04 -7.57 3.41
N ILE A 68 9.85 -8.11 3.26
CA ILE A 68 9.14 -8.84 4.31
C ILE A 68 9.45 -10.34 4.22
N TYR A 69 10.01 -10.88 5.29
CA TYR A 69 10.11 -12.30 5.49
C TYR A 69 9.27 -12.73 6.69
N ASN A 70 8.23 -13.54 6.45
CA ASN A 70 7.38 -14.08 7.49
C ASN A 70 7.06 -15.56 7.17
N GLN A 71 7.57 -16.46 8.01
CA GLN A 71 7.40 -17.90 7.81
C GLN A 71 5.91 -18.29 7.79
N SER A 72 5.08 -17.66 8.62
CA SER A 72 3.65 -17.93 8.63
C SER A 72 2.97 -17.63 7.30
N TYR A 73 3.44 -16.60 6.55
CA TYR A 73 2.93 -16.30 5.21
C TYR A 73 3.39 -17.36 4.19
N MET A 74 4.60 -17.90 4.38
CA MET A 74 5.14 -18.96 3.52
C MET A 74 4.36 -20.27 3.70
N ASP A 75 3.98 -20.58 4.92
CA ASP A 75 3.33 -21.84 5.31
C ASP A 75 1.80 -21.78 5.21
N ALA A 76 1.22 -20.58 5.15
CA ALA A 76 -0.23 -20.41 5.05
C ALA A 76 -0.82 -21.13 3.82
N PRO A 77 -1.91 -21.87 3.99
CA PRO A 77 -2.59 -22.51 2.88
C PRO A 77 -3.17 -21.45 1.93
N VAL A 78 -2.88 -21.57 0.64
CA VAL A 78 -3.43 -20.72 -0.41
C VAL A 78 -3.98 -21.57 -1.54
N GLN A 79 -5.09 -21.19 -2.12
CA GLN A 79 -5.65 -21.88 -3.27
C GLN A 79 -4.71 -21.82 -4.49
N TYR A 80 -4.06 -20.67 -4.68
CA TYR A 80 -3.07 -20.46 -5.73
C TYR A 80 -1.81 -19.80 -5.16
N PRO A 81 -0.60 -20.33 -5.47
CA PRO A 81 0.66 -19.77 -4.94
C PRO A 81 0.84 -18.28 -5.20
N LYS A 82 0.34 -17.77 -6.35
CA LYS A 82 0.41 -16.35 -6.71
C LYS A 82 -0.35 -15.41 -5.73
N HIS A 83 -1.30 -15.94 -4.97
CA HIS A 83 -2.06 -15.14 -3.99
C HIS A 83 -1.31 -14.95 -2.67
N ARG A 84 -0.17 -15.63 -2.49
CA ARG A 84 0.60 -15.53 -1.24
C ARG A 84 1.11 -14.13 -0.97
N VAL A 85 1.44 -13.37 -2.01
CA VAL A 85 1.89 -11.98 -1.89
C VAL A 85 0.83 -11.08 -1.22
N ALA A 86 -0.44 -11.41 -1.33
CA ALA A 86 -1.52 -10.65 -0.69
C ALA A 86 -1.44 -10.64 0.85
N PHE A 87 -0.76 -11.62 1.47
CA PHE A 87 -0.54 -11.60 2.92
C PHE A 87 0.32 -10.43 3.38
N LEU A 88 1.09 -9.80 2.49
CA LEU A 88 1.85 -8.60 2.83
C LEU A 88 0.94 -7.43 3.23
N SER A 89 -0.33 -7.44 2.81
CA SER A 89 -1.29 -6.42 3.25
C SER A 89 -1.54 -6.46 4.76
N LEU A 90 -1.32 -7.60 5.43
CA LEU A 90 -1.47 -7.71 6.87
C LEU A 90 -0.44 -6.87 7.65
N GLU A 91 0.66 -6.51 7.02
CA GLU A 91 1.69 -5.65 7.62
C GLU A 91 1.19 -4.21 7.87
N CYS A 92 0.09 -3.78 7.22
CA CYS A 92 -0.51 -2.48 7.48
C CYS A 92 -1.10 -2.34 8.90
N PHE A 93 -1.36 -3.47 9.58
CA PHE A 93 -1.82 -3.50 10.97
C PHE A 93 -0.67 -3.57 11.99
N ARG A 94 0.58 -3.63 11.54
CA ARG A 94 1.74 -3.64 12.41
C ARG A 94 1.91 -2.27 13.08
N PRO A 95 2.25 -2.22 14.39
CA PRO A 95 2.53 -0.96 15.06
C PRO A 95 3.56 -0.12 14.31
N THR A 96 3.29 1.17 14.20
CA THR A 96 4.14 2.15 13.51
C THR A 96 4.24 3.45 14.32
N GLU A 97 5.18 4.31 13.99
CA GLU A 97 5.31 5.66 14.56
C GLU A 97 4.33 6.67 13.97
N TYR A 98 3.66 6.31 12.87
CA TYR A 98 2.67 7.18 12.22
C TYR A 98 1.32 7.11 12.91
N GLU A 99 0.60 8.22 12.89
CA GLU A 99 -0.76 8.30 13.46
C GLU A 99 -1.75 7.40 12.70
N LYS A 100 -1.56 7.28 11.38
CA LYS A 100 -2.40 6.46 10.52
C LYS A 100 -1.57 5.77 9.45
N VAL A 101 -2.08 4.63 8.98
CA VAL A 101 -1.63 3.97 7.76
C VAL A 101 -2.75 4.04 6.72
N PHE A 102 -2.48 4.62 5.57
CA PHE A 102 -3.34 4.53 4.40
C PHE A 102 -2.80 3.42 3.50
N PHE A 103 -3.45 2.25 3.57
CA PHE A 103 -3.12 1.10 2.73
C PHE A 103 -3.97 1.11 1.46
N PHE A 104 -3.35 0.77 0.34
CA PHE A 104 -4.02 0.70 -0.97
C PHE A 104 -3.38 -0.37 -1.86
N ASP A 105 -4.21 -1.05 -2.67
CA ASP A 105 -3.75 -1.98 -3.70
C ASP A 105 -3.03 -1.22 -4.82
N CYS A 106 -2.04 -1.87 -5.43
CA CYS A 106 -1.18 -1.26 -6.43
C CYS A 106 -1.79 -1.15 -7.85
N ASP A 107 -2.98 -1.70 -8.07
CA ASP A 107 -3.66 -1.75 -9.38
C ASP A 107 -4.91 -0.85 -9.46
N MET A 108 -4.93 0.21 -8.67
CA MET A 108 -6.01 1.20 -8.65
C MET A 108 -5.66 2.47 -9.44
N LEU A 109 -6.66 3.31 -9.66
CA LEU A 109 -6.50 4.64 -10.27
C LEU A 109 -7.13 5.71 -9.39
N CYS A 110 -6.31 6.67 -8.94
CA CYS A 110 -6.80 7.84 -8.23
C CYS A 110 -7.29 8.90 -9.22
N ILE A 111 -8.60 9.17 -9.25
CA ILE A 111 -9.23 10.09 -10.20
C ILE A 111 -9.60 11.45 -9.63
N ARG A 112 -9.47 11.64 -8.31
CA ARG A 112 -9.78 12.88 -7.60
C ARG A 112 -8.99 12.96 -6.30
N ASP A 113 -9.03 14.14 -5.66
CA ASP A 113 -8.44 14.29 -4.33
C ASP A 113 -9.16 13.45 -3.28
N ILE A 114 -8.39 12.72 -2.51
CA ILE A 114 -8.83 11.85 -1.41
C ILE A 114 -8.21 12.24 -0.08
N SER A 115 -7.40 13.31 -0.04
CA SER A 115 -6.64 13.72 1.16
C SER A 115 -7.55 13.99 2.35
N GLU A 116 -8.66 14.73 2.15
CA GLU A 116 -9.61 15.02 3.22
C GLU A 116 -10.18 13.73 3.85
N GLY A 117 -10.58 12.75 3.03
CA GLY A 117 -11.12 11.49 3.53
C GLY A 117 -10.10 10.68 4.34
N ILE A 118 -8.82 10.72 3.94
CA ILE A 118 -7.74 10.05 4.67
C ILE A 118 -7.44 10.77 5.99
N GLU A 119 -7.33 12.09 5.95
CA GLU A 119 -6.97 12.91 7.11
C GLU A 119 -8.05 12.92 8.17
N THR A 120 -9.33 12.94 7.78
CA THR A 120 -10.48 12.97 8.71
C THR A 120 -10.97 11.60 9.15
N ALA A 121 -10.44 10.51 8.60
CA ALA A 121 -10.77 9.16 9.06
C ALA A 121 -10.48 9.01 10.57
N PRO A 122 -11.34 8.33 11.34
CA PRO A 122 -11.13 8.12 12.78
C PRO A 122 -9.82 7.36 13.07
N ASN A 123 -9.14 7.73 14.18
CA ASN A 123 -7.88 7.09 14.61
C ASN A 123 -8.10 5.76 15.37
N GLU A 124 -9.33 5.38 15.67
CA GLU A 124 -9.62 4.21 16.51
C GLU A 124 -10.22 3.05 15.72
N TYR A 125 -10.33 3.18 14.40
CA TYR A 125 -11.01 2.22 13.55
C TYR A 125 -10.29 1.99 12.23
N VAL A 126 -10.60 0.87 11.60
CA VAL A 126 -10.29 0.64 10.20
C VAL A 126 -11.43 1.23 9.36
N SER A 127 -11.14 2.23 8.55
CA SER A 127 -12.05 2.80 7.57
C SER A 127 -11.69 2.27 6.19
N GLY A 128 -12.66 1.80 5.43
CA GLY A 128 -12.43 1.26 4.09
C GLY A 128 -13.65 1.41 3.19
N CYS A 129 -13.47 1.09 1.92
CA CYS A 129 -14.58 1.00 0.97
C CYS A 129 -15.28 -0.35 1.14
N GLY A 130 -16.61 -0.35 1.29
CA GLY A 130 -17.40 -1.57 1.39
C GLY A 130 -18.44 -1.69 0.30
N GLY A 131 -18.74 -2.92 -0.11
CA GLY A 131 -19.87 -3.25 -0.97
C GLY A 131 -21.19 -3.43 -0.19
N SER A 132 -21.10 -3.73 1.11
CA SER A 132 -22.20 -3.87 2.05
C SER A 132 -21.75 -3.48 3.47
N ILE A 133 -22.70 -3.45 4.43
CA ILE A 133 -22.40 -3.16 5.85
C ILE A 133 -21.42 -4.18 6.47
N ASP A 134 -21.37 -5.38 5.94
CA ASP A 134 -20.61 -6.51 6.51
C ASP A 134 -19.28 -6.78 5.77
N ASP A 135 -19.01 -6.05 4.67
CA ASP A 135 -17.84 -6.28 3.83
C ASP A 135 -16.97 -5.03 3.68
N ILE A 136 -15.75 -5.08 4.20
CA ILE A 136 -14.71 -4.08 3.92
C ILE A 136 -13.83 -4.61 2.79
N ASN A 137 -13.69 -3.83 1.73
CA ASN A 137 -12.69 -4.11 0.69
C ASN A 137 -11.31 -3.75 1.23
N CYS A 138 -10.48 -4.76 1.43
CA CYS A 138 -9.13 -4.59 1.98
C CYS A 138 -8.14 -3.92 1.02
N GLY A 139 -8.54 -3.65 -0.23
CA GLY A 139 -7.70 -2.96 -1.21
C GLY A 139 -7.57 -1.46 -0.98
N LEU A 140 -8.38 -0.88 -0.07
CA LEU A 140 -8.30 0.54 0.30
C LEU A 140 -8.74 0.70 1.75
N MET A 141 -7.79 0.99 2.64
CA MET A 141 -8.04 1.11 4.08
C MET A 141 -7.30 2.30 4.68
N VAL A 142 -7.93 2.97 5.65
CA VAL A 142 -7.27 3.88 6.59
C VAL A 142 -7.33 3.24 7.97
N ILE A 143 -6.16 3.04 8.57
CA ILE A 143 -5.98 2.36 9.86
C ILE A 143 -5.34 3.38 10.81
N GLY A 144 -6.01 3.65 11.91
CA GLY A 144 -5.52 4.53 12.97
C GLY A 144 -5.11 3.78 14.22
#